data_ae91e06c23535990d52903eaa2e090b9
#
_entry.id   ae91e06c23535990d52903eaa2e090b9
#
_cell.length_a   1.000
_cell.length_b   1.000
_cell.length_c   1.000
_cell.angle_alpha   90.00
_cell.angle_beta   90.00
_cell.angle_gamma   90.00
#
_symmetry.space_group_name_H-M   'P 1'
#
loop_
_entity.id
_entity.type
_entity.pdbx_description
1 polymer ?
#
loop_
_entity_poly.entity_id
_entity_poly.type
_entity_poly.pdbx_seq_one_letter_code
_entity_poly.pdbx_strand_id
1 'polypeptide(L)'
;MAVSYKDYYKLLGVERGSKAEDISRAYKKLARKYHPDLNPGDKQAEEKFKEINEAYEVLKDPEKRKLYDQLGPNWQHGQQFQGEPGFENVHFTFNGKNFDGSGFSDFFETLFGGGARSQFGGGRQAGGFGPDPFGGFSARQRRGRDVEAELPLSLEEVMRGGPRTVTLQMAQGPKTLEVNVPAGIREGAKLRLAGQGDPAPGGTPGDLFLRVRYLPHNTFKVDGTTLQCDVALAPWEAALGARVQVPTLEGAVEMQIPAGSSSGRKFRLRGKGLGAAGQRGDLLVRVMIKAPTALSDAERELWQKLAETSTFKARA
;
A
#
# COMPACT_ATOMS: atom_id res chain seq x y z
N MET A 1 -31.71 -6.41 29.22
CA MET A 1 -32.56 -6.13 28.05
C MET A 1 -32.67 -7.42 27.27
N ALA A 2 -33.83 -7.71 26.65
CA ALA A 2 -33.98 -8.94 25.86
C ALA A 2 -33.23 -8.78 24.55
N VAL A 3 -32.26 -9.67 24.29
CA VAL A 3 -31.52 -9.72 23.05
C VAL A 3 -32.41 -10.25 21.94
N SER A 4 -32.69 -9.46 20.91
CA SER A 4 -33.54 -9.86 19.78
C SER A 4 -32.71 -10.43 18.63
N TYR A 5 -33.22 -11.50 18.01
CA TYR A 5 -32.61 -12.09 16.82
C TYR A 5 -32.55 -11.06 15.66
N LYS A 6 -31.38 -10.93 15.03
CA LYS A 6 -31.20 -10.12 13.85
C LYS A 6 -31.05 -11.00 12.61
N ASP A 7 -31.88 -10.78 11.60
CA ASP A 7 -31.80 -11.53 10.34
C ASP A 7 -30.76 -10.88 9.39
N TYR A 8 -29.54 -11.40 9.44
CA TYR A 8 -28.42 -10.89 8.65
C TYR A 8 -28.61 -11.01 7.12
N TYR A 9 -29.35 -12.02 6.67
CA TYR A 9 -29.69 -12.14 5.26
C TYR A 9 -30.60 -11.04 4.78
N LYS A 10 -31.63 -10.70 5.58
CA LYS A 10 -32.52 -9.56 5.31
C LYS A 10 -31.79 -8.23 5.35
N LEU A 11 -30.86 -8.05 6.29
CA LEU A 11 -30.07 -6.84 6.40
C LEU A 11 -29.21 -6.60 5.15
N LEU A 12 -28.64 -7.66 4.55
CA LEU A 12 -27.91 -7.58 3.31
C LEU A 12 -28.81 -7.61 2.06
N GLY A 13 -30.11 -7.93 2.21
CA GLY A 13 -31.04 -8.06 1.09
C GLY A 13 -30.77 -9.26 0.19
N VAL A 14 -30.33 -10.38 0.77
CA VAL A 14 -30.04 -11.63 0.09
C VAL A 14 -30.82 -12.80 0.68
N GLU A 15 -31.00 -13.88 -0.06
CA GLU A 15 -31.65 -15.10 0.42
C GLU A 15 -30.70 -15.97 1.24
N ARG A 16 -31.24 -16.78 2.17
CA ARG A 16 -30.43 -17.67 3.04
C ARG A 16 -29.55 -18.65 2.29
N GLY A 17 -29.95 -19.07 1.09
CA GLY A 17 -29.19 -19.95 0.20
C GLY A 17 -28.13 -19.24 -0.66
N SER A 18 -27.97 -17.94 -0.57
CA SER A 18 -27.09 -17.15 -1.44
C SER A 18 -25.62 -17.59 -1.35
N LYS A 19 -24.92 -17.56 -2.49
CA LYS A 19 -23.49 -17.85 -2.56
C LYS A 19 -22.66 -16.74 -1.88
N ALA A 20 -21.45 -17.06 -1.45
CA ALA A 20 -20.54 -16.11 -0.81
C ALA A 20 -20.24 -14.88 -1.70
N GLU A 21 -20.23 -15.07 -3.03
CA GLU A 21 -20.03 -13.97 -4.00
C GLU A 21 -21.19 -12.98 -4.02
N ASP A 22 -22.43 -13.47 -3.90
CA ASP A 22 -23.63 -12.62 -3.90
C ASP A 22 -23.74 -11.85 -2.59
N ILE A 23 -23.40 -12.48 -1.44
CA ILE A 23 -23.29 -11.84 -0.14
C ILE A 23 -22.24 -10.72 -0.18
N SER A 24 -21.07 -10.99 -0.75
CA SER A 24 -20.00 -9.99 -0.89
C SER A 24 -20.40 -8.82 -1.81
N ARG A 25 -21.14 -9.10 -2.89
CA ARG A 25 -21.62 -8.08 -3.82
C ARG A 25 -22.68 -7.19 -3.17
N ALA A 26 -23.62 -7.78 -2.44
CA ALA A 26 -24.65 -7.07 -1.71
C ALA A 26 -24.06 -6.17 -0.63
N TYR A 27 -23.12 -6.71 0.17
CA TYR A 27 -22.37 -5.95 1.16
C TYR A 27 -21.68 -4.73 0.56
N LYS A 28 -20.88 -4.90 -0.52
CA LYS A 28 -20.15 -3.79 -1.16
C LYS A 28 -21.08 -2.67 -1.63
N LYS A 29 -22.26 -3.03 -2.16
CA LYS A 29 -23.28 -2.06 -2.61
C LYS A 29 -23.83 -1.27 -1.43
N LEU A 30 -24.19 -1.93 -0.34
CA LEU A 30 -24.77 -1.29 0.85
C LEU A 30 -23.73 -0.50 1.65
N ALA A 31 -22.51 -1.05 1.81
CA ALA A 31 -21.41 -0.37 2.48
C ALA A 31 -21.04 0.95 1.79
N ARG A 32 -21.03 0.98 0.45
CA ARG A 32 -20.83 2.22 -0.31
C ARG A 32 -21.99 3.21 -0.11
N LYS A 33 -23.24 2.71 -0.08
CA LYS A 33 -24.42 3.56 0.08
C LYS A 33 -24.46 4.26 1.45
N TYR A 34 -24.08 3.56 2.52
CA TYR A 34 -24.15 4.04 3.91
C TYR A 34 -22.78 4.41 4.49
N HIS A 35 -21.75 4.61 3.61
CA HIS A 35 -20.41 4.97 4.05
C HIS A 35 -20.41 6.32 4.78
N PRO A 36 -19.70 6.45 5.93
CA PRO A 36 -19.64 7.71 6.68
C PRO A 36 -19.15 8.90 5.85
N ASP A 37 -18.20 8.69 4.92
CA ASP A 37 -17.67 9.74 4.05
C ASP A 37 -18.71 10.26 3.04
N LEU A 38 -19.69 9.43 2.68
CA LEU A 38 -20.77 9.82 1.76
C LEU A 38 -22.02 10.32 2.47
N ASN A 39 -22.14 10.07 3.79
CA ASN A 39 -23.27 10.47 4.63
C ASN A 39 -22.76 11.11 5.94
N PRO A 40 -22.00 12.20 5.86
CA PRO A 40 -21.41 12.81 7.06
C PRO A 40 -22.48 13.36 7.99
N GLY A 41 -22.45 12.90 9.27
CA GLY A 41 -23.38 13.34 10.30
C GLY A 41 -24.75 12.66 10.32
N ASP A 42 -25.03 11.73 9.39
CA ASP A 42 -26.27 10.94 9.40
C ASP A 42 -26.15 9.72 10.35
N LYS A 43 -26.70 9.83 11.55
CA LYS A 43 -26.71 8.76 12.56
C LYS A 43 -27.42 7.49 12.07
N GLN A 44 -28.48 7.63 11.25
CA GLN A 44 -29.19 6.47 10.73
C GLN A 44 -28.35 5.71 9.69
N ALA A 45 -27.59 6.43 8.86
CA ALA A 45 -26.65 5.82 7.95
C ALA A 45 -25.50 5.13 8.68
N GLU A 46 -25.00 5.72 9.78
CA GLU A 46 -23.98 5.13 10.63
C GLU A 46 -24.45 3.83 11.31
N GLU A 47 -25.66 3.83 11.88
CA GLU A 47 -26.24 2.62 12.49
C GLU A 47 -26.44 1.50 11.46
N LYS A 48 -27.00 1.83 10.29
CA LYS A 48 -27.14 0.86 9.19
C LYS A 48 -25.79 0.34 8.69
N PHE A 49 -24.78 1.19 8.63
CA PHE A 49 -23.43 0.77 8.26
C PHE A 49 -22.85 -0.23 9.25
N LYS A 50 -23.05 -0.01 10.56
CA LYS A 50 -22.65 -0.95 11.63
C LYS A 50 -23.37 -2.29 11.48
N GLU A 51 -24.69 -2.29 11.27
CA GLU A 51 -25.48 -3.51 11.09
C GLU A 51 -25.10 -4.30 9.83
N ILE A 52 -24.81 -3.62 8.72
CA ILE A 52 -24.37 -4.22 7.47
C ILE A 52 -22.98 -4.88 7.63
N ASN A 53 -22.07 -4.21 8.35
CA ASN A 53 -20.76 -4.78 8.65
C ASN A 53 -20.86 -6.01 9.55
N GLU A 54 -21.69 -5.96 10.60
CA GLU A 54 -21.97 -7.09 11.49
C GLU A 54 -22.50 -8.30 10.71
N ALA A 55 -23.51 -8.08 9.88
CA ALA A 55 -24.10 -9.12 9.04
C ALA A 55 -23.08 -9.76 8.08
N TYR A 56 -22.22 -8.96 7.47
CA TYR A 56 -21.19 -9.44 6.57
C TYR A 56 -20.10 -10.22 7.28
N GLU A 57 -19.66 -9.79 8.47
CA GLU A 57 -18.67 -10.50 9.28
C GLU A 57 -19.11 -11.92 9.63
N VAL A 58 -20.39 -12.12 9.87
CA VAL A 58 -20.93 -13.46 10.15
C VAL A 58 -21.10 -14.28 8.88
N LEU A 59 -21.66 -13.70 7.83
CA LEU A 59 -22.04 -14.46 6.62
C LEU A 59 -20.91 -14.72 5.64
N LYS A 60 -19.78 -13.97 5.73
CA LYS A 60 -18.59 -14.20 4.88
C LYS A 60 -17.80 -15.43 5.27
N ASP A 61 -17.83 -15.79 6.55
CA ASP A 61 -17.09 -16.91 7.12
C ASP A 61 -17.97 -18.17 7.13
N PRO A 62 -17.56 -19.26 6.48
CA PRO A 62 -18.39 -20.47 6.39
C PRO A 62 -18.75 -21.07 7.75
N GLU A 63 -17.84 -21.01 8.74
CA GLU A 63 -18.08 -21.59 10.07
C GLU A 63 -19.06 -20.75 10.87
N LYS A 64 -18.87 -19.43 10.87
CA LYS A 64 -19.79 -18.47 11.53
C LYS A 64 -21.18 -18.52 10.90
N ARG A 65 -21.24 -18.59 9.59
CA ARG A 65 -22.49 -18.72 8.84
C ARG A 65 -23.22 -19.99 9.21
N LYS A 66 -22.53 -21.14 9.28
CA LYS A 66 -23.09 -22.42 9.68
C LYS A 66 -23.67 -22.32 11.11
N LEU A 67 -22.93 -21.71 12.04
CA LEU A 67 -23.41 -21.52 13.42
C LEU A 67 -24.64 -20.63 13.47
N TYR A 68 -24.63 -19.51 12.74
CA TYR A 68 -25.76 -18.60 12.64
C TYR A 68 -27.00 -19.26 12.03
N ASP A 69 -26.82 -20.07 10.98
CA ASP A 69 -27.91 -20.80 10.32
C ASP A 69 -28.52 -21.90 11.21
N GLN A 70 -27.74 -22.50 12.11
CA GLN A 70 -28.22 -23.48 13.09
C GLN A 70 -29.11 -22.86 14.17
N LEU A 71 -28.90 -21.60 14.55
CA LEU A 71 -29.69 -20.92 15.58
C LEU A 71 -31.13 -20.67 15.15
N GLY A 72 -31.38 -20.42 13.88
CA GLY A 72 -32.69 -20.16 13.32
C GLY A 72 -33.39 -18.90 13.84
N PRO A 73 -34.56 -18.54 13.26
CA PRO A 73 -35.30 -17.34 13.64
C PRO A 73 -36.05 -17.43 14.98
N ASN A 74 -36.14 -18.61 15.59
CA ASN A 74 -36.86 -18.86 16.85
C ASN A 74 -35.94 -18.83 18.09
N TRP A 75 -34.67 -18.38 17.92
CA TRP A 75 -33.77 -18.27 19.05
C TRP A 75 -34.23 -17.23 20.05
N GLN A 76 -34.35 -17.65 21.34
CA GLN A 76 -34.71 -16.76 22.48
C GLN A 76 -33.52 -16.69 23.44
N HIS A 77 -33.34 -15.53 24.06
CA HIS A 77 -32.28 -15.29 25.03
C HIS A 77 -32.39 -16.26 26.20
N GLY A 78 -31.33 -17.02 26.51
CA GLY A 78 -31.27 -18.00 27.59
C GLY A 78 -31.28 -19.47 27.19
N GLN A 79 -31.44 -19.79 25.92
CA GLN A 79 -31.17 -21.15 25.44
C GLN A 79 -29.66 -21.40 25.40
N GLN A 80 -29.18 -22.33 26.24
CA GLN A 80 -27.77 -22.77 26.18
C GLN A 80 -27.53 -23.48 24.87
N PHE A 81 -26.66 -22.92 24.04
CA PHE A 81 -26.15 -23.57 22.86
C PHE A 81 -25.07 -24.57 23.29
N GLN A 82 -25.34 -25.86 23.18
CA GLN A 82 -24.32 -26.90 23.24
C GLN A 82 -23.60 -26.95 21.89
N GLY A 83 -22.69 -25.98 21.67
CA GLY A 83 -21.77 -25.99 20.54
C GLY A 83 -20.76 -27.12 20.72
N GLU A 84 -20.42 -27.80 19.64
CA GLU A 84 -19.28 -28.71 19.61
C GLU A 84 -18.01 -28.02 20.11
N PRO A 85 -17.09 -28.71 20.84
CA PRO A 85 -15.86 -28.11 21.34
C PRO A 85 -14.95 -27.73 20.17
N GLY A 86 -14.69 -26.45 19.99
CA GLY A 86 -13.80 -25.94 18.93
C GLY A 86 -13.88 -24.44 18.67
N PHE A 87 -14.85 -23.72 19.24
CA PHE A 87 -15.07 -22.30 18.89
C PHE A 87 -14.51 -21.28 19.91
N GLU A 88 -13.59 -21.67 20.76
CA GLU A 88 -13.13 -20.81 21.89
C GLU A 88 -12.16 -19.67 21.51
N ASN A 89 -11.71 -19.53 20.25
CA ASN A 89 -10.69 -18.55 19.89
C ASN A 89 -10.90 -17.90 18.51
N VAL A 90 -12.03 -17.25 18.27
CA VAL A 90 -12.19 -16.45 17.05
C VAL A 90 -11.80 -15.01 17.31
N HIS A 91 -10.56 -14.63 16.98
CA HIS A 91 -10.10 -13.23 17.03
C HIS A 91 -10.59 -12.46 15.80
N PHE A 92 -11.24 -11.32 16.04
CA PHE A 92 -11.76 -10.44 15.01
C PHE A 92 -10.74 -9.37 14.63
N THR A 93 -10.33 -9.33 13.36
CA THR A 93 -9.52 -8.24 12.82
C THR A 93 -10.27 -7.62 11.65
N PHE A 94 -10.79 -6.42 11.82
CA PHE A 94 -11.44 -5.67 10.75
C PHE A 94 -10.44 -4.69 10.14
N ASN A 95 -10.16 -4.84 8.84
CA ASN A 95 -9.40 -3.89 8.01
C ASN A 95 -8.05 -3.41 8.61
N GLY A 96 -7.31 -4.30 9.31
CA GLY A 96 -5.98 -3.99 9.84
C GLY A 96 -5.94 -3.01 11.03
N LYS A 97 -7.08 -2.59 11.55
CA LYS A 97 -7.20 -1.84 12.80
C LYS A 97 -7.95 -2.68 13.81
N ASN A 98 -7.42 -2.75 15.04
CA ASN A 98 -8.15 -3.29 16.18
C ASN A 98 -9.42 -2.43 16.35
N PHE A 99 -10.56 -2.96 15.92
CA PHE A 99 -11.85 -2.35 16.19
C PHE A 99 -12.15 -2.68 17.64
N ASP A 100 -12.14 -1.66 18.50
CA ASP A 100 -12.62 -1.80 19.86
C ASP A 100 -14.08 -2.24 19.77
N GLY A 101 -14.42 -3.43 20.32
CA GLY A 101 -15.70 -4.12 20.16
C GLY A 101 -16.96 -3.36 20.63
N SER A 102 -16.86 -2.06 20.86
CA SER A 102 -17.94 -1.20 21.34
C SER A 102 -19.02 -0.82 20.30
N GLY A 103 -19.03 -1.48 19.13
CA GLY A 103 -19.96 -1.13 18.03
C GLY A 103 -20.84 -2.25 17.50
N PHE A 104 -20.70 -3.48 17.97
CA PHE A 104 -21.56 -4.61 17.58
C PHE A 104 -22.78 -4.73 18.50
N SER A 105 -23.86 -5.35 17.98
CA SER A 105 -25.08 -5.53 18.76
C SER A 105 -24.90 -6.55 19.89
N ASP A 106 -25.70 -6.44 20.94
CA ASP A 106 -25.75 -7.41 22.06
C ASP A 106 -26.00 -8.84 21.54
N PHE A 107 -26.68 -8.99 20.41
CA PHE A 107 -26.89 -10.28 19.74
C PHE A 107 -25.58 -10.89 19.25
N PHE A 108 -24.76 -10.10 18.59
CA PHE A 108 -23.44 -10.52 18.10
C PHE A 108 -22.49 -10.86 19.27
N GLU A 109 -22.45 -10.00 20.30
CA GLU A 109 -21.61 -10.24 21.48
C GLU A 109 -22.02 -11.51 22.23
N THR A 110 -23.30 -11.78 22.33
CA THR A 110 -23.81 -13.00 22.98
C THR A 110 -23.46 -14.25 22.20
N LEU A 111 -23.48 -14.19 20.87
CA LEU A 111 -23.27 -15.33 20.00
C LEU A 111 -21.78 -15.62 19.75
N PHE A 112 -20.98 -14.57 19.58
CA PHE A 112 -19.57 -14.66 19.17
C PHE A 112 -18.59 -14.04 20.16
N GLY A 113 -19.08 -13.31 21.21
CA GLY A 113 -18.26 -12.59 22.19
C GLY A 113 -17.85 -13.37 23.44
N GLY A 114 -18.15 -14.65 23.53
CA GLY A 114 -18.02 -15.48 24.75
C GLY A 114 -16.60 -15.71 25.31
N GLY A 115 -15.55 -15.12 24.72
CA GLY A 115 -14.16 -15.32 25.16
C GLY A 115 -13.49 -14.15 25.90
N ALA A 116 -14.08 -12.95 25.95
CA ALA A 116 -13.36 -11.75 26.41
C ALA A 116 -13.81 -11.15 27.75
N ARG A 117 -14.85 -11.66 28.38
CA ARG A 117 -15.47 -10.97 29.58
C ARG A 117 -15.13 -11.56 30.94
N SER A 118 -14.23 -12.55 31.07
CA SER A 118 -13.88 -13.12 32.39
C SER A 118 -12.65 -12.51 33.09
N GLN A 119 -12.06 -11.40 32.61
CA GLN A 119 -10.85 -10.84 33.24
C GLN A 119 -10.92 -9.37 33.70
N PHE A 120 -12.12 -8.79 33.86
CA PHE A 120 -12.23 -7.46 34.53
C PHE A 120 -13.42 -7.38 35.46
N GLY A 121 -13.27 -7.94 36.63
CA GLY A 121 -14.23 -7.77 37.73
C GLY A 121 -13.61 -8.25 39.05
N GLY A 122 -13.13 -7.32 39.85
CA GLY A 122 -12.35 -7.57 41.03
C GLY A 122 -13.13 -8.29 42.17
N GLY A 123 -12.37 -8.91 43.06
CA GLY A 123 -12.90 -9.36 44.35
C GLY A 123 -12.12 -10.53 44.94
N ARG A 124 -11.31 -10.23 45.91
CA ARG A 124 -10.64 -11.07 46.93
C ARG A 124 -11.35 -12.38 47.27
N GLN A 125 -10.62 -13.47 47.41
CA GLN A 125 -10.34 -14.20 48.68
C GLN A 125 -10.01 -15.68 48.48
N ALA A 126 -8.80 -15.99 48.91
CA ALA A 126 -8.31 -17.17 49.65
C ALA A 126 -8.75 -18.60 49.30
N GLY A 127 -7.73 -19.44 49.04
CA GLY A 127 -7.61 -20.77 49.62
C GLY A 127 -8.03 -21.93 48.74
N GLY A 128 -7.09 -22.76 48.36
CA GLY A 128 -7.38 -24.10 47.87
C GLY A 128 -6.25 -24.70 47.04
N PHE A 129 -5.31 -25.36 47.68
CA PHE A 129 -4.29 -26.23 47.07
C PHE A 129 -4.98 -27.43 46.39
N GLY A 130 -4.85 -27.55 45.09
CA GLY A 130 -5.13 -28.79 44.36
C GLY A 130 -4.11 -28.88 43.20
N PRO A 131 -3.35 -29.95 43.12
CA PRO A 131 -2.48 -30.17 41.95
C PRO A 131 -3.32 -30.63 40.78
N ASP A 132 -3.59 -29.75 39.82
CA ASP A 132 -4.17 -30.10 38.52
C ASP A 132 -3.10 -30.81 37.66
N PRO A 133 -3.26 -32.12 37.35
CA PRO A 133 -2.30 -32.86 36.50
C PRO A 133 -2.49 -32.62 35.00
N PHE A 134 -3.33 -31.67 34.57
CA PHE A 134 -3.57 -31.35 33.16
C PHE A 134 -3.41 -29.87 32.84
N GLY A 135 -2.38 -29.25 33.38
CA GLY A 135 -1.88 -27.96 32.90
C GLY A 135 -1.18 -28.10 31.54
N GLY A 136 -1.91 -28.49 30.52
CA GLY A 136 -1.44 -28.38 29.13
C GLY A 136 -1.22 -26.93 28.79
N PHE A 137 0.01 -26.44 28.96
CA PHE A 137 0.45 -25.16 28.44
C PHE A 137 0.18 -25.13 26.93
N SER A 138 -0.95 -24.59 26.51
CA SER A 138 -1.08 -24.01 25.17
C SER A 138 -0.09 -22.86 25.13
N ALA A 139 1.16 -23.17 24.80
CA ALA A 139 2.18 -22.18 24.53
C ALA A 139 1.63 -21.35 23.38
N ARG A 140 1.02 -20.20 23.69
CA ARG A 140 0.73 -19.18 22.67
C ARG A 140 2.04 -19.01 21.92
N GLN A 141 2.08 -19.52 20.68
CA GLN A 141 3.23 -19.33 19.81
C GLN A 141 3.51 -17.84 19.75
N ARG A 142 4.52 -17.38 20.49
CA ARG A 142 4.92 -15.99 20.49
C ARG A 142 5.44 -15.69 19.10
N ARG A 143 4.76 -14.84 18.36
CA ARG A 143 5.26 -14.33 17.10
C ARG A 143 6.32 -13.27 17.38
N GLY A 144 7.43 -13.34 16.64
CA GLY A 144 8.48 -12.35 16.66
C GLY A 144 7.99 -10.99 16.14
N ARG A 145 8.77 -9.95 16.36
CA ARG A 145 8.46 -8.61 15.91
C ARG A 145 8.69 -8.48 14.41
N ASP A 146 7.78 -7.76 13.75
CA ASP A 146 8.00 -7.35 12.39
C ASP A 146 9.09 -6.25 12.35
N VAL A 147 9.94 -6.31 11.33
CA VAL A 147 11.06 -5.37 11.13
C VAL A 147 10.82 -4.58 9.85
N GLU A 148 11.05 -3.27 9.90
CA GLU A 148 11.07 -2.44 8.69
C GLU A 148 12.51 -2.01 8.39
N ALA A 149 12.91 -2.08 7.11
CA ALA A 149 14.20 -1.59 6.63
C ALA A 149 14.04 -0.87 5.30
N GLU A 150 14.98 0.03 4.97
CA GLU A 150 15.02 0.68 3.67
C GLU A 150 15.72 -0.22 2.65
N LEU A 151 15.17 -0.23 1.43
CA LEU A 151 15.76 -0.87 0.25
C LEU A 151 16.16 0.22 -0.74
N PRO A 152 17.43 0.68 -0.71
CA PRO A 152 17.91 1.65 -1.68
C PRO A 152 18.08 0.98 -3.04
N LEU A 153 17.49 1.58 -4.09
CA LEU A 153 17.54 1.10 -5.47
C LEU A 153 17.95 2.23 -6.41
N SER A 154 18.84 1.93 -7.36
CA SER A 154 19.09 2.84 -8.47
C SER A 154 17.92 2.83 -9.46
N LEU A 155 17.81 3.86 -10.30
CA LEU A 155 16.71 3.93 -11.28
C LEU A 155 16.79 2.81 -12.32
N GLU A 156 17.99 2.37 -12.66
CA GLU A 156 18.23 1.25 -13.57
C GLU A 156 17.76 -0.08 -12.95
N GLU A 157 18.01 -0.27 -11.66
CA GLU A 157 17.54 -1.45 -10.93
C GLU A 157 16.01 -1.47 -10.82
N VAL A 158 15.43 -0.30 -10.56
CA VAL A 158 13.97 -0.14 -10.56
C VAL A 158 13.38 -0.51 -11.92
N MET A 159 14.00 -0.06 -13.02
CA MET A 159 13.52 -0.37 -14.36
C MET A 159 13.69 -1.84 -14.73
N ARG A 160 14.83 -2.43 -14.38
CA ARG A 160 15.14 -3.82 -14.72
C ARG A 160 14.35 -4.79 -13.85
N GLY A 161 14.23 -4.50 -12.56
CA GLY A 161 13.72 -5.46 -11.57
C GLY A 161 14.62 -6.69 -11.44
N GLY A 162 14.06 -7.75 -10.85
CA GLY A 162 14.74 -9.04 -10.71
C GLY A 162 15.30 -9.30 -9.32
N PRO A 163 16.05 -10.40 -9.16
CA PRO A 163 16.63 -10.80 -7.88
C PRO A 163 17.74 -9.84 -7.45
N ARG A 164 17.72 -9.45 -6.18
CA ARG A 164 18.73 -8.61 -5.55
C ARG A 164 19.12 -9.15 -4.19
N THR A 165 20.40 -9.23 -3.94
CA THR A 165 20.95 -9.58 -2.64
C THR A 165 21.03 -8.33 -1.76
N VAL A 166 20.40 -8.39 -0.59
CA VAL A 166 20.36 -7.30 0.40
C VAL A 166 20.93 -7.80 1.72
N THR A 167 21.91 -7.10 2.25
CA THR A 167 22.46 -7.39 3.60
C THR A 167 21.92 -6.36 4.58
N LEU A 168 21.19 -6.84 5.57
CA LEU A 168 20.56 -6.02 6.62
C LEU A 168 21.21 -6.29 7.96
N GLN A 169 21.38 -5.26 8.76
CA GLN A 169 21.78 -5.38 10.16
C GLN A 169 20.52 -5.70 10.99
N MET A 170 20.44 -6.91 11.49
CA MET A 170 19.36 -7.38 12.36
C MET A 170 19.85 -7.46 13.80
N ALA A 171 18.94 -7.60 14.76
CA ALA A 171 19.28 -7.74 16.19
C ALA A 171 20.26 -8.90 16.47
N GLN A 172 20.27 -9.91 15.61
CA GLN A 172 21.14 -11.10 15.72
C GLN A 172 22.42 -11.04 14.85
N GLY A 173 22.67 -9.91 14.20
CA GLY A 173 23.81 -9.73 13.30
C GLY A 173 23.40 -9.50 11.84
N PRO A 174 24.38 -9.38 10.94
CA PRO A 174 24.11 -9.15 9.52
C PRO A 174 23.41 -10.36 8.90
N LYS A 175 22.29 -10.13 8.22
CA LYS A 175 21.52 -11.14 7.49
C LYS A 175 21.48 -10.79 6.03
N THR A 176 21.91 -11.71 5.19
CA THR A 176 21.87 -11.55 3.73
C THR A 176 20.66 -12.29 3.17
N LEU A 177 19.84 -11.59 2.40
CA LEU A 177 18.60 -12.11 1.84
C LEU A 177 18.56 -11.82 0.33
N GLU A 178 18.00 -12.75 -0.42
CA GLU A 178 17.67 -12.53 -1.81
C GLU A 178 16.22 -12.05 -1.93
N VAL A 179 16.04 -10.90 -2.56
CA VAL A 179 14.75 -10.22 -2.71
C VAL A 179 14.43 -10.05 -4.19
N ASN A 180 13.29 -10.55 -4.61
CA ASN A 180 12.84 -10.33 -5.99
C ASN A 180 12.11 -8.98 -6.08
N VAL A 181 12.73 -8.02 -6.76
CA VAL A 181 12.19 -6.66 -6.97
C VAL A 181 11.35 -6.64 -8.24
N PRO A 182 10.04 -6.32 -8.18
CA PRO A 182 9.24 -6.15 -9.38
C PRO A 182 9.74 -4.99 -10.25
N ALA A 183 9.83 -5.19 -11.57
CA ALA A 183 10.20 -4.11 -12.48
C ALA A 183 9.21 -2.94 -12.39
N GLY A 184 9.73 -1.72 -12.32
CA GLY A 184 8.93 -0.51 -12.20
C GLY A 184 8.30 -0.31 -10.81
N ILE A 185 8.81 -0.93 -9.77
CA ILE A 185 8.34 -0.74 -8.40
C ILE A 185 8.39 0.74 -8.02
N ARG A 186 7.34 1.23 -7.36
CA ARG A 186 7.23 2.65 -6.97
C ARG A 186 8.05 2.97 -5.73
N GLU A 187 8.52 4.20 -5.64
CA GLU A 187 9.14 4.70 -4.41
C GLU A 187 8.15 4.63 -3.25
N GLY A 188 8.66 4.23 -2.07
CA GLY A 188 7.86 4.03 -0.87
C GLY A 188 7.05 2.73 -0.83
N ALA A 189 7.05 1.91 -1.89
CA ALA A 189 6.42 0.60 -1.87
C ALA A 189 7.07 -0.32 -0.83
N LYS A 190 6.28 -1.16 -0.19
CA LYS A 190 6.74 -2.12 0.81
C LYS A 190 6.76 -3.54 0.23
N LEU A 191 7.91 -4.19 0.25
CA LEU A 191 8.07 -5.61 -0.06
C LEU A 191 8.06 -6.40 1.24
N ARG A 192 7.13 -7.35 1.39
CA ARG A 192 7.03 -8.22 2.55
C ARG A 192 7.81 -9.50 2.32
N LEU A 193 8.70 -9.83 3.22
CA LEU A 193 9.42 -11.10 3.30
C LEU A 193 8.94 -11.85 4.55
N ALA A 194 8.06 -12.82 4.33
CA ALA A 194 7.43 -13.57 5.42
C ALA A 194 8.46 -14.34 6.25
N GLY A 195 8.34 -14.25 7.58
CA GLY A 195 9.20 -14.98 8.51
C GLY A 195 10.66 -14.52 8.52
N GLN A 196 11.00 -13.35 7.97
CA GLN A 196 12.35 -12.82 7.93
C GLN A 196 12.60 -11.70 8.95
N GLY A 197 11.62 -11.38 9.79
CA GLY A 197 11.75 -10.44 10.91
C GLY A 197 12.45 -11.00 12.11
N ASP A 198 12.26 -10.37 13.29
CA ASP A 198 12.89 -10.83 14.54
C ASP A 198 12.32 -12.17 15.00
N PRO A 199 13.15 -13.06 15.53
CA PRO A 199 12.68 -14.32 16.09
C PRO A 199 11.95 -14.12 17.42
N ALA A 200 11.05 -15.05 17.72
CA ALA A 200 10.48 -15.18 19.06
C ALA A 200 11.02 -16.46 19.75
N PRO A 201 11.37 -16.40 21.02
CA PRO A 201 11.76 -17.60 21.76
C PRO A 201 10.62 -18.62 21.78
N GLY A 202 10.84 -19.78 21.13
CA GLY A 202 9.83 -20.84 21.04
C GLY A 202 8.62 -20.54 20.15
N GLY A 203 8.70 -19.51 19.28
CA GLY A 203 7.61 -19.07 18.40
C GLY A 203 8.01 -18.91 16.94
N THR A 204 7.08 -18.39 16.12
CA THR A 204 7.34 -18.06 14.73
C THR A 204 8.00 -16.70 14.60
N PRO A 205 9.00 -16.50 13.72
CA PRO A 205 9.58 -15.17 13.49
C PRO A 205 8.56 -14.21 12.91
N GLY A 206 8.79 -12.90 13.12
CA GLY A 206 8.03 -11.84 12.48
C GLY A 206 8.31 -11.73 10.99
N ASP A 207 7.73 -10.73 10.32
CA ASP A 207 7.98 -10.45 8.92
C ASP A 207 8.97 -9.29 8.77
N LEU A 208 9.66 -9.26 7.63
CA LEU A 208 10.51 -8.13 7.24
C LEU A 208 9.80 -7.35 6.14
N PHE A 209 9.68 -6.05 6.34
CA PHE A 209 9.13 -5.12 5.36
C PHE A 209 10.25 -4.24 4.82
N LEU A 210 10.55 -4.37 3.53
CA LEU A 210 11.53 -3.54 2.85
C LEU A 210 10.82 -2.38 2.17
N ARG A 211 11.10 -1.15 2.60
CA ARG A 211 10.57 0.05 2.00
C ARG A 211 11.50 0.55 0.89
N VAL A 212 11.01 0.57 -0.33
CA VAL A 212 11.78 1.04 -1.49
C VAL A 212 12.10 2.52 -1.36
N ARG A 213 13.37 2.87 -1.55
CA ARG A 213 13.88 4.24 -1.64
C ARG A 213 14.73 4.38 -2.90
N TYR A 214 14.44 5.39 -3.72
CA TYR A 214 15.26 5.66 -4.89
C TYR A 214 16.54 6.37 -4.49
N LEU A 215 17.66 5.91 -5.04
CA LEU A 215 18.93 6.61 -4.93
C LEU A 215 18.90 7.86 -5.81
N PRO A 216 19.50 8.98 -5.36
CA PRO A 216 19.70 10.15 -6.21
C PRO A 216 20.44 9.77 -7.49
N HIS A 217 19.97 10.29 -8.64
CA HIS A 217 20.61 10.05 -9.94
C HIS A 217 21.19 11.35 -10.49
N ASN A 218 22.40 11.30 -11.06
CA ASN A 218 23.13 12.48 -11.53
C ASN A 218 22.43 13.20 -12.70
N THR A 219 21.74 12.45 -13.55
CA THR A 219 21.12 12.97 -14.77
C THR A 219 19.63 13.16 -14.66
N PHE A 220 18.95 12.29 -13.90
CA PHE A 220 17.50 12.25 -13.87
C PHE A 220 16.93 12.72 -12.53
N LYS A 221 15.92 13.58 -12.59
CA LYS A 221 15.04 13.90 -11.46
C LYS A 221 13.75 13.11 -11.61
N VAL A 222 13.28 12.53 -10.51
CA VAL A 222 12.08 11.68 -10.49
C VAL A 222 10.89 12.49 -9.98
N ASP A 223 9.78 12.38 -10.69
CA ASP A 223 8.48 12.90 -10.27
C ASP A 223 7.41 11.83 -10.54
N GLY A 224 7.11 11.02 -9.53
CA GLY A 224 6.28 9.84 -9.66
C GLY A 224 6.85 8.83 -10.67
N THR A 225 6.21 8.66 -11.82
CA THR A 225 6.69 7.82 -12.92
C THR A 225 7.39 8.63 -14.02
N THR A 226 7.35 9.95 -13.93
CA THR A 226 7.97 10.85 -14.90
C THR A 226 9.40 11.11 -14.51
N LEU A 227 10.29 11.06 -15.49
CA LEU A 227 11.69 11.48 -15.36
C LEU A 227 11.89 12.85 -15.98
N GLN A 228 12.81 13.64 -15.44
CA GLN A 228 13.26 14.88 -16.04
C GLN A 228 14.78 14.85 -16.20
N CYS A 229 15.26 15.29 -17.35
CA CYS A 229 16.69 15.53 -17.58
C CYS A 229 16.91 16.86 -18.29
N ASP A 230 18.10 17.40 -18.12
CA ASP A 230 18.54 18.62 -18.80
C ASP A 230 19.46 18.25 -19.96
N VAL A 231 19.19 18.83 -21.13
CA VAL A 231 20.04 18.71 -22.31
C VAL A 231 20.60 20.07 -22.67
N ALA A 232 21.93 20.18 -22.70
CA ALA A 232 22.62 21.39 -23.10
C ALA A 232 22.58 21.53 -24.61
N LEU A 233 22.28 22.73 -25.09
CA LEU A 233 22.36 23.12 -26.49
C LEU A 233 23.30 24.32 -26.65
N ALA A 234 24.03 24.35 -27.73
CA ALA A 234 24.71 25.56 -28.18
C ALA A 234 23.65 26.59 -28.67
N PRO A 235 23.93 27.91 -28.60
CA PRO A 235 23.00 28.93 -29.06
C PRO A 235 22.56 28.77 -30.52
N TRP A 236 23.46 28.36 -31.39
CA TRP A 236 23.17 28.12 -32.82
C TRP A 236 22.30 26.87 -33.02
N GLU A 237 22.49 25.82 -32.22
CA GLU A 237 21.62 24.64 -32.26
C GLU A 237 20.17 24.96 -31.84
N ALA A 238 20.04 25.83 -30.84
CA ALA A 238 18.73 26.27 -30.40
C ALA A 238 18.05 27.17 -31.44
N ALA A 239 18.81 28.02 -32.11
CA ALA A 239 18.30 28.95 -33.13
C ALA A 239 17.95 28.24 -34.44
N LEU A 240 18.82 27.37 -34.93
CA LEU A 240 18.67 26.71 -36.23
C LEU A 240 17.94 25.37 -36.17
N GLY A 241 17.82 24.80 -34.96
CA GLY A 241 17.39 23.43 -34.73
C GLY A 241 18.53 22.46 -34.85
N ALA A 242 18.43 21.34 -34.13
CA ALA A 242 19.46 20.33 -34.09
C ALA A 242 18.91 18.94 -33.81
N ARG A 243 19.68 17.90 -34.17
CA ARG A 243 19.47 16.56 -33.69
C ARG A 243 20.41 16.31 -32.52
N VAL A 244 19.87 15.92 -31.38
CA VAL A 244 20.65 15.73 -30.16
C VAL A 244 20.42 14.35 -29.57
N GLN A 245 21.45 13.79 -28.97
CA GLN A 245 21.38 12.54 -28.23
C GLN A 245 20.89 12.84 -26.80
N VAL A 246 19.74 12.33 -26.46
CA VAL A 246 19.13 12.47 -25.12
C VAL A 246 19.40 11.20 -24.34
N PRO A 247 20.01 11.28 -23.15
CA PRO A 247 20.19 10.12 -22.30
C PRO A 247 18.83 9.60 -21.81
N THR A 248 18.66 8.30 -21.80
CA THR A 248 17.54 7.60 -21.15
C THR A 248 18.06 6.46 -20.28
N LEU A 249 17.25 5.89 -19.41
CA LEU A 249 17.65 4.72 -18.60
C LEU A 249 17.95 3.46 -19.43
N GLU A 250 17.56 3.45 -20.71
CA GLU A 250 17.78 2.33 -21.63
C GLU A 250 18.87 2.63 -22.69
N GLY A 251 19.54 3.77 -22.59
CA GLY A 251 20.52 4.23 -23.57
C GLY A 251 20.12 5.58 -24.16
N ALA A 252 20.94 6.14 -25.05
CA ALA A 252 20.67 7.43 -25.67
C ALA A 252 19.66 7.28 -26.82
N VAL A 253 18.79 8.27 -26.96
CA VAL A 253 17.78 8.36 -28.02
C VAL A 253 17.97 9.68 -28.77
N GLU A 254 17.99 9.62 -30.11
CA GLU A 254 18.04 10.82 -30.94
C GLU A 254 16.71 11.57 -30.88
N MET A 255 16.79 12.88 -30.63
CA MET A 255 15.63 13.78 -30.60
C MET A 255 15.89 15.01 -31.48
N GLN A 256 14.91 15.35 -32.33
CA GLN A 256 14.93 16.56 -33.12
C GLN A 256 14.47 17.76 -32.27
N ILE A 257 15.32 18.76 -32.14
CA ILE A 257 15.00 20.06 -31.56
C ILE A 257 14.57 21.00 -32.66
N PRO A 258 13.35 21.58 -32.60
CA PRO A 258 12.91 22.58 -33.57
C PRO A 258 13.70 23.88 -33.47
N ALA A 259 13.89 24.55 -34.61
CA ALA A 259 14.47 25.89 -34.64
C ALA A 259 13.69 26.87 -33.77
N GLY A 260 14.39 27.84 -33.18
CA GLY A 260 13.79 28.84 -32.28
C GLY A 260 13.40 28.25 -30.90
N SER A 261 14.05 27.19 -30.47
CA SER A 261 13.83 26.60 -29.15
C SER A 261 14.49 27.44 -28.06
N SER A 262 13.72 27.90 -27.06
CA SER A 262 14.22 28.70 -25.93
C SER A 262 14.71 27.81 -24.77
N SER A 263 15.61 28.37 -23.96
CA SER A 263 16.05 27.73 -22.71
C SER A 263 14.87 27.52 -21.77
N GLY A 264 14.82 26.37 -21.09
CA GLY A 264 13.73 25.97 -20.24
C GLY A 264 12.56 25.27 -20.95
N ARG A 265 12.51 25.28 -22.29
CA ARG A 265 11.50 24.53 -23.06
C ARG A 265 11.63 23.03 -22.77
N LYS A 266 10.48 22.39 -22.54
CA LYS A 266 10.41 20.95 -22.24
C LYS A 266 9.87 20.17 -23.44
N PHE A 267 10.54 19.10 -23.79
CA PHE A 267 10.09 18.11 -24.78
C PHE A 267 9.76 16.80 -24.07
N ARG A 268 8.76 16.09 -24.56
CA ARG A 268 8.29 14.84 -23.95
C ARG A 268 8.66 13.64 -24.81
N LEU A 269 9.43 12.73 -24.26
CA LEU A 269 9.68 11.41 -24.83
C LEU A 269 8.76 10.40 -24.13
N ARG A 270 7.75 9.95 -24.86
CA ARG A 270 6.72 9.04 -24.33
C ARG A 270 7.32 7.67 -24.00
N GLY A 271 6.87 7.12 -22.86
CA GLY A 271 7.28 5.78 -22.42
C GLY A 271 8.76 5.62 -22.05
N LYS A 272 9.48 6.73 -21.83
CA LYS A 272 10.90 6.74 -21.42
C LYS A 272 11.09 7.12 -19.95
N GLY A 273 10.00 7.15 -19.17
CA GLY A 273 9.98 7.31 -17.71
C GLY A 273 10.06 5.98 -16.97
N LEU A 274 9.78 6.03 -15.65
CA LEU A 274 9.73 4.85 -14.78
C LEU A 274 8.41 4.08 -14.93
N GLY A 275 8.45 2.81 -14.60
CA GLY A 275 7.27 1.94 -14.57
C GLY A 275 7.53 0.57 -15.19
N ALA A 276 6.57 -0.34 -15.01
CA ALA A 276 6.60 -1.66 -15.64
C ALA A 276 6.39 -1.57 -17.15
N ALA A 277 6.80 -2.58 -17.87
CA ALA A 277 6.58 -2.67 -19.31
C ALA A 277 5.11 -2.45 -19.67
N GLY A 278 4.83 -1.54 -20.61
CA GLY A 278 3.47 -1.16 -21.03
C GLY A 278 2.78 -0.11 -20.15
N GLN A 279 3.34 0.26 -18.99
CA GLN A 279 2.80 1.28 -18.08
C GLN A 279 3.87 2.28 -17.63
N ARG A 280 4.81 2.57 -18.51
CA ARG A 280 5.88 3.53 -18.23
C ARG A 280 5.39 4.96 -18.32
N GLY A 281 5.91 5.81 -17.43
CA GLY A 281 5.77 7.24 -17.53
C GLY A 281 6.59 7.82 -18.68
N ASP A 282 6.72 9.12 -18.74
CA ASP A 282 7.42 9.85 -19.79
C ASP A 282 8.75 10.42 -19.28
N LEU A 283 9.63 10.74 -20.21
CA LEU A 283 10.83 11.54 -19.93
C LEU A 283 10.59 12.97 -20.43
N LEU A 284 10.70 13.95 -19.55
CA LEU A 284 10.68 15.37 -19.87
C LEU A 284 12.10 15.88 -20.02
N VAL A 285 12.46 16.25 -21.25
CA VAL A 285 13.76 16.78 -21.63
C VAL A 285 13.68 18.29 -21.60
N ARG A 286 14.40 18.93 -20.66
CA ARG A 286 14.46 20.37 -20.55
C ARG A 286 15.70 20.89 -21.28
N VAL A 287 15.51 21.77 -22.25
CA VAL A 287 16.59 22.42 -22.99
C VAL A 287 17.26 23.47 -22.12
N MET A 288 18.57 23.45 -22.09
CA MET A 288 19.43 24.43 -21.42
C MET A 288 20.43 25.03 -22.40
N ILE A 289 20.21 26.25 -22.86
CA ILE A 289 21.17 26.91 -23.76
C ILE A 289 22.40 27.31 -22.96
N LYS A 290 23.57 26.85 -23.41
CA LYS A 290 24.87 27.20 -22.83
C LYS A 290 25.69 27.95 -23.84
N ALA A 291 26.12 29.16 -23.47
CA ALA A 291 27.08 29.92 -24.27
C ALA A 291 28.51 29.38 -24.04
N PRO A 292 29.40 29.43 -25.02
CA PRO A 292 30.79 29.07 -24.83
C PRO A 292 31.45 30.02 -23.82
N THR A 293 32.27 29.46 -22.92
CA THR A 293 32.98 30.23 -21.88
C THR A 293 34.23 30.92 -22.40
N ALA A 294 34.82 30.40 -23.47
CA ALA A 294 35.97 30.96 -24.17
C ALA A 294 35.68 31.01 -25.69
N LEU A 295 36.08 32.05 -26.34
CA LEU A 295 35.93 32.24 -27.78
C LEU A 295 37.33 32.46 -28.42
N SER A 296 37.57 31.85 -29.55
CA SER A 296 38.65 32.26 -30.43
C SER A 296 38.37 33.62 -31.04
N ASP A 297 39.40 34.26 -31.59
CA ASP A 297 39.23 35.57 -32.23
C ASP A 297 38.26 35.52 -33.42
N ALA A 298 38.29 34.49 -34.19
CA ALA A 298 37.39 34.25 -35.31
C ALA A 298 35.92 34.08 -34.84
N GLU A 299 35.67 33.29 -33.76
CA GLU A 299 34.34 33.15 -33.21
C GLU A 299 33.82 34.47 -32.64
N ARG A 300 34.68 35.22 -31.97
CA ARG A 300 34.33 36.56 -31.44
C ARG A 300 33.85 37.51 -32.54
N GLU A 301 34.55 37.56 -33.65
CA GLU A 301 34.13 38.35 -34.81
C GLU A 301 32.77 37.95 -35.35
N LEU A 302 32.53 36.65 -35.47
CA LEU A 302 31.24 36.12 -35.93
C LEU A 302 30.11 36.47 -34.97
N TRP A 303 30.34 36.37 -33.64
CA TRP A 303 29.35 36.73 -32.62
C TRP A 303 29.07 38.27 -32.65
N GLN A 304 30.09 39.11 -32.89
CA GLN A 304 29.90 40.54 -33.02
C GLN A 304 29.05 40.89 -34.24
N LYS A 305 29.36 40.32 -35.41
CA LYS A 305 28.57 40.47 -36.64
C LYS A 305 27.13 40.01 -36.46
N LEU A 306 26.93 38.89 -35.77
CA LEU A 306 25.58 38.42 -35.46
C LEU A 306 24.83 39.43 -34.55
N ALA A 307 25.47 39.97 -33.51
CA ALA A 307 24.87 40.92 -32.59
C ALA A 307 24.48 42.22 -33.30
N GLU A 308 25.27 42.69 -34.28
CA GLU A 308 25.01 43.88 -35.09
C GLU A 308 23.84 43.67 -36.06
N THR A 309 23.75 42.47 -36.66
CA THR A 309 22.78 42.14 -37.70
C THR A 309 21.42 41.75 -37.10
N SER A 310 21.42 41.15 -35.90
CA SER A 310 20.22 40.59 -35.29
C SER A 310 19.27 41.66 -34.76
N THR A 311 18.01 41.58 -35.11
CA THR A 311 16.92 42.41 -34.56
C THR A 311 16.34 41.81 -33.26
N PHE A 312 16.80 40.62 -32.85
CA PHE A 312 16.31 39.92 -31.67
C PHE A 312 16.75 40.64 -30.39
N LYS A 313 15.77 40.94 -29.51
CA LYS A 313 16.01 41.50 -28.17
C LYS A 313 15.61 40.47 -27.12
N ALA A 314 16.56 40.00 -26.34
CA ALA A 314 16.30 39.03 -25.26
C ALA A 314 15.62 39.66 -24.02
N ARG A 315 15.66 40.97 -23.92
CA ARG A 315 15.03 41.75 -22.85
C ARG A 315 14.06 42.76 -23.49
N ALA A 316 12.81 42.76 -22.99
CA ALA A 316 11.79 43.75 -23.36
C ALA A 316 11.93 44.99 -22.49
#